data_5bd3afc68a1175dd32d1bbe255861ca0
#
_entry.id   5bd3afc68a1175dd32d1bbe255861ca0
#
_cell.length_a   1.000
_cell.length_b   1.000
_cell.length_c   1.000
_cell.angle_alpha   90.00
_cell.angle_beta   90.00
_cell.angle_gamma   90.00
#
_symmetry.space_group_name_H-M   'P 1'
#
loop_
_entity.id
_entity.type
_entity.pdbx_description
1 polymer ?
#
loop_
_entity_poly.entity_id
_entity_poly.type
_entity_poly.pdbx_seq_one_letter_code
_entity_poly.pdbx_strand_id
1 'polypeptide(L)'
;MIINHPHLGPRDASEFTILGDASLINRPDWQAGDADDAFYAYQYLRDNPAGLHRELWFHEQGDRSWLVVTRDTVTHAVIAVALASDIAKAAKAKTAQKTAAKKVAAKKTAAKKANPKKTPAKKAAAMRNPT
;
A
#
# COMPACT_ATOMS: atom_id res chain seq x y z
N MET A 1 0.38 -31.73 4.06
CA MET A 1 0.94 -30.56 4.79
C MET A 1 -0.22 -29.86 5.48
N ILE A 2 -0.12 -29.56 6.78
CA ILE A 2 -1.19 -28.94 7.54
C ILE A 2 -0.99 -27.42 7.58
N ILE A 3 -2.08 -26.67 7.34
CA ILE A 3 -2.16 -25.22 7.36
C ILE A 3 -3.13 -24.79 8.45
N ASN A 4 -2.76 -23.82 9.27
CA ASN A 4 -3.64 -23.27 10.28
C ASN A 4 -4.52 -22.17 9.66
N HIS A 5 -5.72 -22.56 9.23
CA HIS A 5 -6.71 -21.62 8.70
C HIS A 5 -7.22 -20.69 9.81
N PRO A 6 -7.29 -19.36 9.59
CA PRO A 6 -7.65 -18.40 10.64
C PRO A 6 -9.02 -18.64 11.31
N HIS A 7 -10.00 -19.17 10.57
CA HIS A 7 -11.34 -19.42 11.08
C HIS A 7 -11.65 -20.90 11.37
N LEU A 8 -11.02 -21.81 10.62
CA LEU A 8 -11.37 -23.23 10.64
C LEU A 8 -10.35 -24.12 11.37
N GLY A 9 -9.22 -23.53 11.81
CA GLY A 9 -8.15 -24.28 12.45
C GLY A 9 -7.31 -25.13 11.48
N PRO A 10 -6.74 -26.25 11.92
CA PRO A 10 -5.86 -27.08 11.09
C PRO A 10 -6.61 -27.69 9.89
N ARG A 11 -6.07 -27.49 8.67
CA ARG A 11 -6.61 -28.02 7.43
C ARG A 11 -5.49 -28.62 6.57
N ASP A 12 -5.82 -29.59 5.74
CA ASP A 12 -4.85 -30.14 4.81
C ASP A 12 -4.62 -29.19 3.61
N ALA A 13 -3.37 -29.09 3.15
CA ALA A 13 -3.03 -28.25 2.01
C ALA A 13 -3.72 -28.68 0.70
N SER A 14 -4.14 -29.95 0.60
CA SER A 14 -4.89 -30.44 -0.55
C SER A 14 -6.29 -29.82 -0.72
N GLU A 15 -6.83 -29.19 0.33
CA GLU A 15 -8.10 -28.47 0.28
C GLU A 15 -7.98 -27.10 -0.44
N PHE A 16 -6.75 -26.65 -0.74
CA PHE A 16 -6.45 -25.32 -1.26
C PHE A 16 -5.89 -25.36 -2.67
N THR A 17 -6.32 -24.40 -3.49
CA THR A 17 -5.71 -24.12 -4.80
C THR A 17 -4.76 -22.95 -4.68
N ILE A 18 -3.49 -23.15 -5.10
CA ILE A 18 -2.44 -22.14 -5.08
C ILE A 18 -2.50 -21.32 -6.37
N LEU A 19 -2.66 -20.00 -6.25
CA LEU A 19 -2.70 -19.08 -7.40
C LEU A 19 -1.37 -18.38 -7.68
N GLY A 20 -0.41 -18.49 -6.77
CA GLY A 20 0.90 -17.85 -6.88
C GLY A 20 1.06 -16.64 -5.99
N ASP A 21 1.71 -15.59 -6.48
CA ASP A 21 2.10 -14.41 -5.71
C ASP A 21 0.91 -13.66 -5.08
N ALA A 22 1.06 -13.24 -3.82
CA ALA A 22 0.07 -12.44 -3.11
C ALA A 22 -0.08 -11.00 -3.65
N SER A 23 0.80 -10.52 -4.53
CA SER A 23 0.64 -9.24 -5.24
C SER A 23 -0.66 -9.15 -6.05
N LEU A 24 -1.23 -10.31 -6.43
CA LEU A 24 -2.52 -10.41 -7.11
C LEU A 24 -3.71 -9.78 -6.36
N ILE A 25 -3.58 -9.54 -5.06
CA ILE A 25 -4.57 -8.79 -4.27
C ILE A 25 -4.68 -7.33 -4.75
N ASN A 26 -3.59 -6.76 -5.26
CA ASN A 26 -3.48 -5.36 -5.65
C ASN A 26 -3.70 -5.20 -7.16
N ARG A 27 -4.96 -5.30 -7.59
CA ARG A 27 -5.31 -5.08 -8.99
C ARG A 27 -5.04 -3.61 -9.38
N PRO A 28 -4.38 -3.34 -10.53
CA PRO A 28 -4.16 -1.98 -11.03
C PRO A 28 -5.45 -1.23 -11.34
N ASP A 29 -5.37 0.11 -11.31
CA ASP A 29 -6.46 0.96 -11.74
C ASP A 29 -6.47 1.07 -13.28
N TRP A 30 -7.59 0.67 -13.90
CA TRP A 30 -7.78 0.70 -15.33
C TRP A 30 -7.90 2.12 -15.92
N GLN A 31 -8.13 3.13 -15.07
CA GLN A 31 -8.22 4.54 -15.47
C GLN A 31 -6.88 5.29 -15.35
N ALA A 32 -5.82 4.64 -14.86
CA ALA A 32 -4.51 5.24 -14.76
C ALA A 32 -3.87 5.44 -16.16
N GLY A 33 -3.04 6.47 -16.31
CA GLY A 33 -2.39 6.76 -17.59
C GLY A 33 -1.37 5.72 -18.04
N ASP A 34 -0.91 4.87 -17.12
CA ASP A 34 0.02 3.75 -17.29
C ASP A 34 -0.68 2.38 -17.16
N ALA A 35 -1.99 2.34 -17.36
CA ALA A 35 -2.80 1.14 -17.12
C ALA A 35 -2.30 -0.08 -17.88
N ASP A 36 -1.93 0.06 -19.16
CA ASP A 36 -1.49 -1.06 -20.00
C ASP A 36 -0.23 -1.73 -19.46
N ASP A 37 0.78 -0.95 -19.09
CA ASP A 37 2.03 -1.45 -18.53
C ASP A 37 1.80 -2.06 -17.14
N ALA A 38 0.97 -1.43 -16.31
CA ALA A 38 0.61 -1.92 -15.00
C ALA A 38 -0.17 -3.24 -15.07
N PHE A 39 -1.10 -3.40 -16.02
CA PHE A 39 -1.83 -4.65 -16.24
C PHE A 39 -0.94 -5.73 -16.85
N TYR A 40 0.00 -5.39 -17.73
CA TYR A 40 0.97 -6.34 -18.24
C TYR A 40 1.83 -6.91 -17.10
N ALA A 41 2.38 -6.05 -16.25
CA ALA A 41 3.14 -6.47 -15.08
C ALA A 41 2.29 -7.32 -14.12
N TYR A 42 1.06 -6.89 -13.83
CA TYR A 42 0.11 -7.61 -12.99
C TYR A 42 -0.23 -9.00 -13.52
N GLN A 43 -0.38 -9.15 -14.85
CA GLN A 43 -0.78 -10.41 -15.47
C GLN A 43 0.38 -11.38 -15.66
N TYR A 44 1.55 -10.88 -16.05
CA TYR A 44 2.64 -11.73 -16.55
C TYR A 44 3.89 -11.74 -15.69
N LEU A 45 4.17 -10.67 -14.96
CA LEU A 45 5.39 -10.58 -14.15
C LEU A 45 5.08 -11.03 -12.72
N ARG A 46 5.77 -12.10 -12.28
CA ARG A 46 5.63 -12.69 -10.95
C ARG A 46 6.98 -12.83 -10.29
N ASP A 47 7.05 -12.47 -9.02
CA ASP A 47 8.20 -12.79 -8.18
C ASP A 47 8.08 -14.22 -7.66
N ASN A 48 9.15 -14.99 -7.78
CA ASN A 48 9.25 -16.32 -7.22
C ASN A 48 10.63 -16.50 -6.59
N PRO A 49 10.89 -15.87 -5.44
CA PRO A 49 12.18 -15.91 -4.77
C PRO A 49 12.44 -17.28 -4.14
N ALA A 50 13.70 -17.67 -4.06
CA ALA A 50 14.14 -18.75 -3.18
C ALA A 50 14.13 -18.24 -1.73
N GLY A 51 13.36 -18.87 -0.85
CA GLY A 51 13.21 -18.48 0.55
C GLY A 51 11.81 -17.92 0.86
N LEU A 52 11.75 -16.87 1.65
CA LEU A 52 10.48 -16.33 2.13
C LEU A 52 9.63 -15.75 0.99
N HIS A 53 8.45 -16.31 0.79
CA HIS A 53 7.49 -15.89 -0.21
C HIS A 53 6.07 -15.78 0.35
N ARG A 54 5.26 -14.89 -0.22
CA ARG A 54 3.86 -14.73 0.12
C ARG A 54 3.00 -15.16 -1.06
N GLU A 55 2.16 -16.15 -0.83
CA GLU A 55 1.32 -16.75 -1.86
C GLU A 55 -0.16 -16.50 -1.60
N LEU A 56 -0.94 -16.38 -2.68
CA LEU A 56 -2.38 -16.31 -2.64
C LEU A 56 -2.97 -17.70 -2.84
N TRP A 57 -3.69 -18.17 -1.84
CA TRP A 57 -4.33 -19.48 -1.82
C TRP A 57 -5.84 -19.35 -1.73
N PHE A 58 -6.56 -20.21 -2.41
CA PHE A 58 -8.01 -20.29 -2.37
C PHE A 58 -8.46 -21.58 -1.70
N HIS A 59 -9.31 -21.50 -0.68
CA HIS A 59 -9.85 -22.66 0.02
C HIS A 59 -11.02 -23.25 -0.78
N GLU A 60 -10.70 -24.07 -1.77
CA GLU A 60 -11.65 -24.58 -2.75
C GLU A 60 -12.63 -25.57 -2.14
N GLN A 61 -12.15 -26.47 -1.29
CA GLN A 61 -12.94 -27.56 -0.68
C GLN A 61 -13.53 -27.21 0.68
N GLY A 62 -13.54 -25.91 1.06
CA GLY A 62 -14.03 -25.47 2.35
C GLY A 62 -14.89 -24.22 2.28
N ASP A 63 -14.52 -23.20 3.06
CA ASP A 63 -15.28 -21.95 3.20
C ASP A 63 -15.12 -20.97 2.03
N ARG A 64 -14.39 -21.34 1.00
CA ARG A 64 -14.11 -20.54 -0.21
C ARG A 64 -13.44 -19.20 0.07
N SER A 65 -12.72 -19.12 1.16
CA SER A 65 -11.96 -17.92 1.52
C SER A 65 -10.65 -17.82 0.75
N TRP A 66 -10.17 -16.58 0.59
CA TRP A 66 -8.85 -16.27 0.07
C TRP A 66 -7.88 -16.05 1.20
N LEU A 67 -6.76 -16.74 1.17
CA LEU A 67 -5.69 -16.67 2.16
C LEU A 67 -4.42 -16.12 1.55
N VAL A 68 -3.65 -15.40 2.36
CA VAL A 68 -2.25 -15.13 2.08
C VAL A 68 -1.42 -16.02 2.98
N VAL A 69 -0.73 -16.96 2.37
CA VAL A 69 0.16 -17.89 3.04
C VAL A 69 1.59 -17.39 2.88
N THR A 70 2.27 -17.14 3.99
CA THR A 70 3.69 -16.83 3.99
C THR A 70 4.45 -18.12 4.28
N ARG A 71 5.24 -18.56 3.31
CA ARG A 71 6.05 -19.77 3.46
C ARG A 71 7.47 -19.58 2.92
N ASP A 72 8.33 -20.47 3.29
CA ASP A 72 9.66 -20.60 2.69
C ASP A 72 9.56 -21.57 1.52
N THR A 73 9.94 -21.13 0.31
CA THR A 73 9.86 -21.93 -0.93
C THR A 73 10.93 -23.02 -1.01
N VAL A 74 12.01 -22.91 -0.22
CA VAL A 74 13.10 -23.91 -0.20
C VAL A 74 12.79 -25.04 0.78
N THR A 75 12.37 -24.67 2.00
CA THR A 75 12.07 -25.64 3.07
C THR A 75 10.61 -26.09 3.08
N HIS A 76 9.74 -25.39 2.37
CA HIS A 76 8.27 -25.55 2.36
C HIS A 76 7.61 -25.30 3.72
N ALA A 77 8.31 -24.69 4.67
CA ALA A 77 7.76 -24.36 5.98
C ALA A 77 6.74 -23.22 5.88
N VAL A 78 5.52 -23.42 6.38
CA VAL A 78 4.50 -22.38 6.50
C VAL A 78 4.75 -21.58 7.77
N ILE A 79 4.95 -20.27 7.62
CA ILE A 79 5.31 -19.36 8.70
C ILE A 79 4.08 -18.63 9.23
N ALA A 80 3.22 -18.15 8.32
CA ALA A 80 2.01 -17.41 8.68
C ALA A 80 0.90 -17.60 7.65
N VAL A 81 -0.35 -17.55 8.14
CA VAL A 81 -1.55 -17.62 7.31
C VAL A 81 -2.48 -16.50 7.75
N ALA A 82 -2.97 -15.70 6.82
CA ALA A 82 -3.89 -14.60 7.09
C ALA A 82 -4.97 -14.52 6.00
N LEU A 83 -6.15 -13.98 6.34
CA LEU A 83 -7.18 -13.72 5.33
C LEU A 83 -6.73 -12.61 4.37
N ALA A 84 -6.89 -12.83 3.08
CA ALA A 84 -6.57 -11.84 2.05
C ALA A 84 -7.42 -10.57 2.20
N SER A 85 -8.67 -10.71 2.66
CA SER A 85 -9.57 -9.59 2.95
C SER A 85 -9.03 -8.65 4.02
N ASP A 86 -8.42 -9.19 5.07
CA ASP A 86 -7.91 -8.38 6.18
C ASP A 86 -6.63 -7.66 5.79
N ILE A 87 -5.78 -8.32 5.01
CA ILE A 87 -4.59 -7.68 4.43
C ILE A 87 -4.98 -6.56 3.48
N ALA A 88 -5.97 -6.76 2.62
CA ALA A 88 -6.47 -5.74 1.71
C ALA A 88 -7.08 -4.55 2.45
N LYS A 89 -7.85 -4.77 3.51
CA LYS A 89 -8.39 -3.71 4.38
C LYS A 89 -7.28 -2.92 5.05
N ALA A 90 -6.27 -3.60 5.61
CA ALA A 90 -5.13 -2.97 6.26
C ALA A 90 -4.29 -2.13 5.28
N ALA A 91 -4.11 -2.60 4.05
CA ALA A 91 -3.41 -1.87 3.00
C ALA A 91 -4.18 -0.60 2.60
N LYS A 92 -5.50 -0.68 2.40
CA LYS A 92 -6.36 0.48 2.11
C LYS A 92 -6.36 1.52 3.24
N ALA A 93 -6.39 1.08 4.49
CA ALA A 93 -6.32 1.97 5.65
C ALA A 93 -4.99 2.73 5.71
N LYS A 94 -3.86 2.06 5.45
CA LYS A 94 -2.53 2.69 5.38
C LYS A 94 -2.43 3.71 4.24
N THR A 95 -3.01 3.41 3.08
CA THR A 95 -3.01 4.33 1.93
C THR A 95 -3.86 5.56 2.22
N ALA A 96 -5.03 5.41 2.84
CA ALA A 96 -5.89 6.51 3.24
C ALA A 96 -5.21 7.44 4.27
N GLN A 97 -4.51 6.88 5.25
CA GLN A 97 -3.73 7.66 6.22
C GLN A 97 -2.58 8.43 5.56
N LYS A 98 -1.87 7.81 4.60
CA LYS A 98 -0.76 8.45 3.88
C LYS A 98 -1.24 9.61 3.01
N THR A 99 -2.38 9.46 2.34
CA THR A 99 -3.00 10.54 1.54
C THR A 99 -3.52 11.67 2.41
N ALA A 100 -4.12 11.40 3.56
CA ALA A 100 -4.56 12.40 4.53
C ALA A 100 -3.36 13.19 5.09
N ALA A 101 -2.29 12.52 5.49
CA ALA A 101 -1.07 13.16 5.98
C ALA A 101 -0.41 14.05 4.92
N LYS A 102 -0.36 13.60 3.65
CA LYS A 102 0.18 14.39 2.53
C LYS A 102 -0.66 15.65 2.25
N LYS A 103 -1.99 15.55 2.38
CA LYS A 103 -2.92 16.68 2.18
C LYS A 103 -2.79 17.73 3.29
N VAL A 104 -2.55 17.31 4.54
CA VAL A 104 -2.31 18.20 5.69
C VAL A 104 -0.96 18.90 5.56
N ALA A 105 0.09 18.19 5.14
CA ALA A 105 1.41 18.79 4.92
C ALA A 105 1.40 19.82 3.79
N ALA A 106 0.72 19.54 2.67
CA ALA A 106 0.58 20.47 1.55
C ALA A 106 -0.21 21.74 1.95
N LYS A 107 -1.24 21.61 2.79
CA LYS A 107 -2.02 22.76 3.29
C LYS A 107 -1.20 23.65 4.23
N LYS A 108 -0.27 23.04 5.02
CA LYS A 108 0.59 23.77 5.95
C LYS A 108 1.69 24.58 5.25
N THR A 109 2.21 24.07 4.12
CA THR A 109 3.18 24.79 3.27
C THR A 109 2.55 25.92 2.48
N ALA A 110 1.31 25.78 1.99
CA ALA A 110 0.59 26.83 1.32
C ALA A 110 0.24 28.02 2.25
N ALA A 111 -0.15 27.74 3.49
CA ALA A 111 -0.44 28.76 4.50
C ALA A 111 0.79 29.56 4.94
N LYS A 112 2.00 28.95 4.92
CA LYS A 112 3.25 29.64 5.28
C LYS A 112 3.77 30.55 4.17
N LYS A 113 3.31 30.41 2.92
CA LYS A 113 3.71 31.23 1.77
C LYS A 113 2.84 32.47 1.56
N ALA A 114 1.71 32.59 2.29
CA ALA A 114 0.69 33.65 2.14
C ALA A 114 0.83 34.80 3.15
N ASN A 115 1.94 34.96 3.88
CA ASN A 115 2.15 36.08 4.80
C ASN A 115 3.12 37.10 4.17
N PRO A 116 2.63 38.21 3.56
CA PRO A 116 3.52 39.23 2.99
C PRO A 116 4.13 40.05 4.11
N LYS A 117 5.46 40.12 4.10
CA LYS A 117 6.32 40.90 4.98
C LYS A 117 5.95 42.40 4.86
N LYS A 118 5.39 42.98 5.91
CA LYS A 118 5.07 44.40 6.05
C LYS A 118 6.37 45.18 6.12
N THR A 119 6.71 45.96 5.11
CA THR A 119 7.84 46.89 5.08
C THR A 119 7.51 48.15 5.88
N PRO A 120 8.37 48.64 6.79
CA PRO A 120 8.13 49.93 7.46
C PRO A 120 8.53 51.08 6.54
N ALA A 121 7.62 52.02 6.36
CA ALA A 121 7.84 53.30 5.66
C ALA A 121 8.88 54.16 6.37
N LYS A 122 9.94 54.53 5.65
CA LYS A 122 10.96 55.48 6.09
C LYS A 122 10.47 56.91 5.90
N LYS A 123 10.25 57.63 7.03
CA LYS A 123 9.90 59.02 7.10
C LYS A 123 11.05 59.90 6.65
N ALA A 124 10.85 60.62 5.52
CA ALA A 124 11.83 61.63 5.08
C ALA A 124 11.56 62.93 5.84
N ALA A 125 12.56 63.42 6.58
CA ALA A 125 12.58 64.73 7.18
C ALA A 125 13.15 65.74 6.19
N ALA A 126 12.40 66.78 5.97
CA ALA A 126 12.80 67.96 5.22
C ALA A 126 13.82 68.76 6.01
N MET A 127 14.92 69.16 5.38
CA MET A 127 15.85 70.15 5.92
C MET A 127 15.83 71.36 4.98
N ARG A 128 15.38 72.51 5.52
CA ARG A 128 15.42 73.84 4.96
C ARG A 128 16.85 74.32 4.93
N ASN A 129 17.23 75.03 3.86
CA ASN A 129 18.40 75.91 3.83
C ASN A 129 17.91 77.35 3.87
N PRO A 130 18.57 78.23 4.61
CA PRO A 130 18.56 79.69 4.31
C PRO A 130 19.96 80.21 3.93
N THR A 131 19.92 81.23 3.07
CA THR A 131 20.95 82.17 2.57
C THR A 131 21.88 81.67 1.53
#